data_85fbba2622130f19f4540f983d1747a8
#
_entry.id   85fbba2622130f19f4540f983d1747a8
#
_cell.length_a   1.000
_cell.length_b   1.000
_cell.length_c   1.000
_cell.angle_alpha   90.00
_cell.angle_beta   90.00
_cell.angle_gamma   90.00
#
_symmetry.space_group_name_H-M   'P 1'
#
loop_
_entity.id
_entity.type
_entity.pdbx_description
1 polymer ?
#
loop_
_entity_poly.entity_id
_entity_poly.type
_entity_poly.pdbx_seq_one_letter_code
_entity_poly.pdbx_strand_id
1 'polypeptide(L)'
;MVFDDCWQEHHRLNEYNGGPWTKGNEKFPDMKALADKLVQKGVRPGIWVRLLLNEDENIKNEWRLSHNNCIDPTNPEALNYIKEDIKRICNWGYTLIKHDFSTFDLFGKWGFQMSPLVTDDGWHFYDDSLTSAEVVKLLYKVILDASVEASN
;
A
#
# COMPACT_ATOMS: atom_id res chain seq x y z
N MET A 1 -18.32 5.60 -1.16
CA MET A 1 -18.10 5.07 0.22
C MET A 1 -16.73 4.48 0.27
N VAL A 2 -15.92 4.76 1.29
CA VAL A 2 -14.59 4.15 1.48
C VAL A 2 -14.67 3.18 2.65
N PHE A 3 -14.24 1.93 2.46
CA PHE A 3 -13.90 1.04 3.55
C PHE A 3 -12.52 1.46 4.04
N ASP A 4 -12.47 2.01 5.24
CA ASP A 4 -11.22 2.37 5.91
C ASP A 4 -10.58 1.12 6.52
N ASP A 5 -9.53 1.25 7.27
CA ASP A 5 -8.80 0.16 7.94
C ASP A 5 -9.72 -0.92 8.54
N CYS A 6 -9.20 -2.08 8.84
CA CYS A 6 -9.88 -3.24 9.45
C CYS A 6 -10.68 -4.15 8.49
N TRP A 7 -10.53 -4.05 7.17
CA TRP A 7 -11.18 -4.97 6.23
C TRP A 7 -10.29 -6.17 5.86
N GLN A 8 -8.98 -5.99 5.88
CA GLN A 8 -7.98 -6.95 5.40
C GLN A 8 -7.78 -8.11 6.37
N GLU A 9 -7.40 -9.26 5.82
CA GLU A 9 -6.92 -10.37 6.65
C GLU A 9 -5.66 -9.94 7.44
N HIS A 10 -5.33 -10.66 8.49
CA HIS A 10 -4.23 -10.36 9.42
C HIS A 10 -4.37 -9.04 10.19
N HIS A 11 -5.41 -8.23 9.97
CA HIS A 11 -5.64 -7.04 10.79
C HIS A 11 -5.76 -7.41 12.28
N ARG A 12 -5.01 -6.73 13.13
CA ARG A 12 -5.05 -6.87 14.59
C ARG A 12 -5.21 -5.49 15.22
N LEU A 13 -6.36 -5.28 15.86
CA LEU A 13 -6.71 -3.98 16.44
C LEU A 13 -5.60 -3.46 17.35
N ASN A 14 -5.13 -2.22 17.10
CA ASN A 14 -4.04 -1.53 17.81
C ASN A 14 -2.66 -2.20 17.71
N GLU A 15 -2.50 -3.27 16.91
CA GLU A 15 -1.24 -4.00 16.77
C GLU A 15 -0.73 -3.96 15.32
N TYR A 16 -1.60 -4.27 14.36
CA TYR A 16 -1.20 -4.38 12.96
C TYR A 16 -2.31 -3.98 12.00
N ASN A 17 -2.00 -3.07 11.09
CA ASN A 17 -2.91 -2.58 10.04
C ASN A 17 -2.31 -2.64 8.61
N GLY A 18 -1.33 -3.49 8.40
CA GLY A 18 -0.77 -3.75 7.07
C GLY A 18 -1.49 -4.87 6.33
N GLY A 19 -0.90 -5.27 5.16
CA GLY A 19 -1.35 -6.42 4.37
C GLY A 19 -1.03 -7.77 5.03
N PRO A 20 -1.37 -8.88 4.36
CA PRO A 20 -1.54 -8.98 2.90
C PRO A 20 -2.85 -8.37 2.40
N TRP A 21 -2.79 -7.89 1.16
CA TRP A 21 -3.93 -7.24 0.46
C TRP A 21 -4.65 -8.22 -0.48
N THR A 22 -4.58 -9.51 -0.18
CA THR A 22 -5.05 -10.60 -1.04
C THR A 22 -6.50 -10.93 -0.86
N LYS A 23 -7.06 -10.71 0.33
CA LYS A 23 -8.49 -10.95 0.66
C LYS A 23 -8.91 -10.16 1.89
N GLY A 24 -10.20 -10.11 2.12
CA GLY A 24 -10.78 -9.57 3.34
C GLY A 24 -10.76 -10.56 4.51
N ASN A 25 -11.06 -10.06 5.70
CA ASN A 25 -11.18 -10.86 6.91
C ASN A 25 -12.60 -11.51 7.03
N GLU A 26 -12.87 -12.17 8.14
CA GLU A 26 -14.15 -12.86 8.39
C GLU A 26 -15.39 -11.94 8.28
N LYS A 27 -15.25 -10.64 8.59
CA LYS A 27 -16.35 -9.65 8.46
C LYS A 27 -16.58 -9.25 7.01
N PHE A 28 -15.57 -9.36 6.17
CA PHE A 28 -15.56 -8.95 4.77
C PHE A 28 -15.01 -10.08 3.89
N PRO A 29 -15.62 -11.27 3.90
CA PRO A 29 -15.05 -12.48 3.29
C PRO A 29 -14.96 -12.41 1.76
N ASP A 30 -15.74 -11.55 1.12
CA ASP A 30 -15.74 -11.36 -0.33
C ASP A 30 -15.77 -9.86 -0.67
N MET A 31 -14.59 -9.30 -0.90
CA MET A 31 -14.40 -7.88 -1.19
C MET A 31 -14.97 -7.50 -2.56
N LYS A 32 -14.95 -8.42 -3.52
CA LYS A 32 -15.56 -8.19 -4.85
C LYS A 32 -17.08 -8.12 -4.74
N ALA A 33 -17.72 -9.08 -4.10
CA ALA A 33 -19.16 -9.06 -3.91
C ALA A 33 -19.64 -7.83 -3.12
N LEU A 34 -18.82 -7.33 -2.20
CA LEU A 34 -19.09 -6.10 -1.47
C LEU A 34 -19.05 -4.87 -2.39
N ALA A 35 -18.04 -4.75 -3.24
CA ALA A 35 -17.95 -3.68 -4.24
C ALA A 35 -19.15 -3.72 -5.21
N ASP A 36 -19.48 -4.91 -5.74
CA ASP A 36 -20.63 -5.10 -6.64
C ASP A 36 -21.97 -4.66 -5.99
N LYS A 37 -22.18 -4.98 -4.70
CA LYS A 37 -23.37 -4.53 -3.96
C LYS A 37 -23.46 -3.01 -3.81
N LEU A 38 -22.33 -2.33 -3.62
CA LEU A 38 -22.29 -0.86 -3.56
C LEU A 38 -22.67 -0.25 -4.90
N VAL A 39 -22.07 -0.76 -5.99
CA VAL A 39 -22.38 -0.30 -7.36
C VAL A 39 -23.86 -0.48 -7.68
N GLN A 40 -24.46 -1.64 -7.34
CA GLN A 40 -25.90 -1.90 -7.51
C GLN A 40 -26.79 -0.88 -6.76
N LYS A 41 -26.26 -0.30 -5.69
CA LYS A 41 -26.96 0.75 -4.91
C LYS A 41 -26.61 2.18 -5.37
N GLY A 42 -25.89 2.33 -6.49
CA GLY A 42 -25.47 3.64 -7.00
C GLY A 42 -24.32 4.29 -6.21
N VAL A 43 -23.59 3.51 -5.41
CA VAL A 43 -22.48 4.01 -4.59
C VAL A 43 -21.15 3.58 -5.20
N ARG A 44 -20.24 4.53 -5.42
CA ARG A 44 -18.86 4.21 -5.83
C ARG A 44 -18.09 3.60 -4.66
N PRO A 45 -17.52 2.38 -4.83
CA PRO A 45 -16.73 1.75 -3.78
C PRO A 45 -15.32 2.34 -3.74
N GLY A 46 -14.84 2.59 -2.53
CA GLY A 46 -13.46 2.97 -2.24
C GLY A 46 -12.87 2.08 -1.14
N ILE A 47 -11.56 2.01 -1.05
CA ILE A 47 -10.85 1.14 -0.13
C ILE A 47 -9.61 1.83 0.41
N TRP A 48 -9.31 1.59 1.67
CA TRP A 48 -8.08 2.01 2.33
C TRP A 48 -7.02 0.91 2.23
N VAL A 49 -5.76 1.30 2.06
CA VAL A 49 -4.59 0.41 2.06
C VAL A 49 -3.38 1.12 2.66
N ARG A 50 -2.47 0.32 3.25
CA ARG A 50 -1.13 0.70 3.69
C ARG A 50 -0.13 -0.20 2.96
N LEU A 51 0.10 0.08 1.69
CA LEU A 51 0.77 -0.81 0.74
C LEU A 51 2.17 -1.26 1.15
N LEU A 52 2.91 -0.39 1.84
CA LEU A 52 4.30 -0.67 2.21
C LEU A 52 4.43 -1.55 3.46
N LEU A 53 3.43 -1.57 4.33
CA LEU A 53 3.41 -2.47 5.47
C LEU A 53 2.65 -3.75 5.11
N ASN A 54 3.37 -4.88 5.00
CA ASN A 54 2.77 -6.11 4.53
C ASN A 54 3.57 -7.32 5.08
N GLU A 55 2.87 -8.25 5.73
CA GLU A 55 3.46 -9.46 6.31
C GLU A 55 3.23 -10.72 5.46
N ASP A 56 2.87 -10.56 4.18
CA ASP A 56 2.77 -11.69 3.25
C ASP A 56 4.09 -12.47 3.19
N GLU A 57 4.01 -13.79 3.29
CA GLU A 57 5.16 -14.70 3.26
C GLU A 57 5.93 -14.70 1.93
N ASN A 58 5.30 -14.24 0.85
CA ASN A 58 5.92 -14.11 -0.47
C ASN A 58 6.81 -12.86 -0.60
N ILE A 59 6.76 -11.95 0.38
CA ILE A 59 7.61 -10.75 0.40
C ILE A 59 8.97 -11.11 0.98
N LYS A 60 9.97 -11.08 0.11
CA LYS A 60 11.35 -11.41 0.46
C LYS A 60 11.93 -10.38 1.43
N ASN A 61 12.83 -10.83 2.30
CA ASN A 61 13.48 -9.93 3.27
C ASN A 61 14.32 -8.84 2.60
N GLU A 62 14.97 -9.14 1.47
CA GLU A 62 15.72 -8.18 0.67
C GLU A 62 14.88 -7.10 0.00
N TRP A 63 13.55 -7.23 0.03
CA TRP A 63 12.62 -6.20 -0.45
C TRP A 63 12.22 -5.22 0.65
N ARG A 64 12.74 -5.36 1.86
CA ARG A 64 12.31 -4.60 3.03
C ARG A 64 13.34 -3.57 3.44
N LEU A 65 12.84 -2.41 3.84
CA LEU A 65 13.64 -1.37 4.46
C LEU A 65 14.15 -1.85 5.82
N SER A 66 15.46 -1.70 6.07
CA SER A 66 16.10 -2.23 7.27
C SER A 66 15.68 -1.53 8.56
N HIS A 67 15.20 -0.29 8.48
CA HIS A 67 14.85 0.51 9.67
C HIS A 67 13.42 0.28 10.20
N ASN A 68 12.49 -0.24 9.38
CA ASN A 68 11.10 -0.40 9.80
C ASN A 68 10.38 -1.61 9.19
N ASN A 69 11.09 -2.43 8.45
CA ASN A 69 10.56 -3.64 7.81
C ASN A 69 9.45 -3.42 6.76
N CYS A 70 9.20 -2.18 6.33
CA CYS A 70 8.30 -1.86 5.23
C CYS A 70 8.91 -2.25 3.87
N ILE A 71 8.07 -2.39 2.86
CA ILE A 71 8.52 -2.71 1.49
C ILE A 71 9.26 -1.50 0.91
N ASP A 72 10.41 -1.74 0.30
CA ASP A 72 11.19 -0.74 -0.43
C ASP A 72 10.66 -0.59 -1.87
N PRO A 73 9.99 0.51 -2.21
CA PRO A 73 9.44 0.69 -3.55
C PRO A 73 10.53 0.97 -4.62
N THR A 74 11.78 1.18 -4.23
CA THR A 74 12.89 1.35 -5.19
C THR A 74 13.43 0.02 -5.70
N ASN A 75 13.12 -1.09 -5.02
CA ASN A 75 13.40 -2.43 -5.52
C ASN A 75 12.39 -2.80 -6.61
N PRO A 76 12.81 -3.13 -7.84
CA PRO A 76 11.89 -3.38 -8.96
C PRO A 76 10.95 -4.57 -8.75
N GLU A 77 11.41 -5.63 -8.08
CA GLU A 77 10.56 -6.80 -7.78
C GLU A 77 9.51 -6.46 -6.73
N ALA A 78 9.90 -5.74 -5.67
CA ALA A 78 9.02 -5.26 -4.64
C ALA A 78 7.98 -4.29 -5.19
N LEU A 79 8.39 -3.38 -6.07
CA LEU A 79 7.50 -2.45 -6.74
C LEU A 79 6.47 -3.17 -7.62
N ASN A 80 6.88 -4.23 -8.31
CA ASN A 80 5.95 -5.05 -9.09
C ASN A 80 4.94 -5.78 -8.19
N TYR A 81 5.35 -6.23 -7.01
CA TYR A 81 4.43 -6.82 -6.03
C TYR A 81 3.35 -5.82 -5.61
N ILE A 82 3.74 -4.57 -5.28
CA ILE A 82 2.80 -3.49 -4.98
C ILE A 82 1.84 -3.24 -6.16
N LYS A 83 2.36 -3.24 -7.39
CA LYS A 83 1.54 -3.08 -8.61
C LYS A 83 0.46 -4.14 -8.72
N GLU A 84 0.78 -5.40 -8.44
CA GLU A 84 -0.19 -6.50 -8.51
C GLU A 84 -1.25 -6.42 -7.40
N ASP A 85 -0.92 -5.94 -6.22
CA ASP A 85 -1.90 -5.66 -5.17
C ASP A 85 -2.92 -4.60 -5.61
N ILE A 86 -2.44 -3.51 -6.22
CA ILE A 86 -3.32 -2.45 -6.75
C ILE A 86 -4.24 -2.99 -7.85
N LYS A 87 -3.70 -3.74 -8.80
CA LYS A 87 -4.49 -4.35 -9.87
C LYS A 87 -5.58 -5.28 -9.33
N ARG A 88 -5.25 -6.10 -8.32
CA ARG A 88 -6.21 -6.98 -7.66
C ARG A 88 -7.37 -6.18 -7.06
N ILE A 89 -7.07 -5.11 -6.33
CA ILE A 89 -8.07 -4.24 -5.70
C ILE A 89 -8.97 -3.58 -6.76
N CYS A 90 -8.39 -3.06 -7.83
CA CYS A 90 -9.16 -2.50 -8.94
C CYS A 90 -10.06 -3.55 -9.62
N ASN A 91 -9.55 -4.78 -9.81
CA ASN A 91 -10.30 -5.90 -10.38
C ASN A 91 -11.46 -6.37 -9.47
N TRP A 92 -11.43 -6.10 -8.17
CA TRP A 92 -12.59 -6.27 -7.30
C TRP A 92 -13.68 -5.21 -7.55
N GLY A 93 -13.37 -4.13 -8.28
CA GLY A 93 -14.31 -3.06 -8.62
C GLY A 93 -14.18 -1.80 -7.77
N TYR A 94 -13.14 -1.68 -6.96
CA TYR A 94 -12.87 -0.45 -6.19
C TYR A 94 -12.33 0.64 -7.11
N THR A 95 -12.99 1.80 -7.12
CA THR A 95 -12.68 2.94 -8.02
C THR A 95 -11.96 4.09 -7.30
N LEU A 96 -11.74 3.98 -6.01
CA LEU A 96 -10.96 4.89 -5.19
C LEU A 96 -10.07 4.10 -4.23
N ILE A 97 -8.78 4.38 -4.28
CA ILE A 97 -7.79 3.82 -3.35
C ILE A 97 -7.28 4.95 -2.46
N LYS A 98 -7.49 4.82 -1.14
CA LYS A 98 -6.88 5.66 -0.12
C LYS A 98 -5.60 4.97 0.35
N HIS A 99 -4.46 5.32 -0.21
CA HIS A 99 -3.15 4.88 0.28
C HIS A 99 -2.71 5.77 1.43
N ASP A 100 -2.38 5.17 2.57
CA ASP A 100 -2.04 5.86 3.80
C ASP A 100 -0.61 5.54 4.27
N PHE A 101 -0.10 6.27 5.25
CA PHE A 101 1.20 6.09 5.89
C PHE A 101 2.44 6.24 4.99
N SER A 102 2.33 6.75 3.77
CA SER A 102 3.41 6.74 2.78
C SER A 102 4.74 7.25 3.32
N THR A 103 4.76 8.47 3.88
CA THR A 103 6.02 9.07 4.38
C THR A 103 6.51 8.40 5.65
N PHE A 104 5.60 7.98 6.52
CA PHE A 104 5.95 7.27 7.74
C PHE A 104 6.60 5.92 7.42
N ASP A 105 6.02 5.15 6.49
CA ASP A 105 6.55 3.85 6.10
C ASP A 105 7.87 3.95 5.35
N LEU A 106 8.06 5.00 4.52
CA LEU A 106 9.30 5.21 3.79
C LEU A 106 10.44 5.73 4.66
N PHE A 107 10.17 6.64 5.60
CA PHE A 107 11.22 7.43 6.28
C PHE A 107 11.19 7.29 7.81
N GLY A 108 10.26 6.55 8.39
CA GLY A 108 10.07 6.45 9.83
C GLY A 108 9.53 7.72 10.49
N LYS A 109 9.14 8.72 9.71
CA LYS A 109 8.68 10.04 10.19
C LYS A 109 7.45 10.51 9.44
N TRP A 110 6.54 11.17 10.16
CA TRP A 110 5.45 11.90 9.53
C TRP A 110 5.97 13.17 8.83
N GLY A 111 5.27 13.62 7.78
CA GLY A 111 5.67 14.82 7.04
C GLY A 111 5.92 16.04 7.92
N PHE A 112 5.11 16.26 8.96
CA PHE A 112 5.28 17.37 9.91
C PHE A 112 6.48 17.21 10.87
N GLN A 113 7.06 16.01 10.97
CA GLN A 113 8.26 15.72 11.75
C GLN A 113 9.54 15.86 10.92
N MET A 114 9.40 16.02 9.61
CA MET A 114 10.55 16.17 8.72
C MET A 114 11.17 17.55 8.92
N SER A 115 12.46 17.54 9.29
CA SER A 115 13.33 18.71 9.36
C SER A 115 14.37 18.59 8.24
N PRO A 116 15.44 19.43 8.21
CA PRO A 116 16.51 19.29 7.22
C PRO A 116 17.12 17.89 7.09
N LEU A 117 17.00 17.07 8.13
CA LEU A 117 17.37 15.64 8.10
C LEU A 117 16.09 14.80 7.94
N VAL A 118 15.75 14.48 6.71
CA VAL A 118 14.55 13.69 6.35
C VAL A 118 14.66 12.25 6.83
N THR A 119 15.88 11.70 6.83
CA THR A 119 16.17 10.32 7.25
C THR A 119 17.21 10.30 8.35
N ASP A 120 17.14 9.29 9.22
CA ASP A 120 18.23 9.00 10.16
C ASP A 120 19.36 8.24 9.44
N ASP A 121 20.58 8.34 9.92
CA ASP A 121 21.72 7.62 9.37
C ASP A 121 21.60 6.10 9.56
N GLY A 122 22.35 5.35 8.76
CA GLY A 122 22.54 3.91 8.95
C GLY A 122 21.63 3.01 8.14
N TRP A 123 20.82 3.56 7.23
CA TRP A 123 20.04 2.81 6.25
C TRP A 123 19.96 3.52 4.89
N HIS A 124 19.62 2.80 3.85
CA HIS A 124 19.43 3.35 2.50
C HIS A 124 18.36 2.56 1.75
N PHE A 125 17.80 3.14 0.71
CA PHE A 125 16.96 2.44 -0.25
C PHE A 125 17.79 1.48 -1.11
N TYR A 126 17.13 0.52 -1.75
CA TYR A 126 17.75 -0.36 -2.75
C TYR A 126 18.39 0.45 -3.89
N ASP A 127 17.68 1.45 -4.40
CA ASP A 127 18.23 2.45 -5.31
C ASP A 127 18.53 3.73 -4.51
N ASP A 128 19.77 3.89 -4.10
CA ASP A 128 20.26 5.03 -3.31
C ASP A 128 20.59 6.27 -4.15
N SER A 129 20.44 6.18 -5.47
CA SER A 129 20.62 7.33 -6.38
C SER A 129 19.41 8.28 -6.39
N LEU A 130 18.24 7.81 -5.93
CA LEU A 130 17.00 8.58 -5.90
C LEU A 130 16.95 9.50 -4.69
N THR A 131 16.48 10.72 -4.89
CA THR A 131 16.11 11.61 -3.80
C THR A 131 14.83 11.14 -3.12
N SER A 132 14.60 11.52 -1.85
CA SER A 132 13.37 11.18 -1.11
C SER A 132 12.09 11.56 -1.86
N ALA A 133 12.11 12.70 -2.57
CA ALA A 133 10.97 13.14 -3.40
C ALA A 133 10.74 12.23 -4.61
N GLU A 134 11.81 11.74 -5.23
CA GLU A 134 11.72 10.80 -6.36
C GLU A 134 11.19 9.44 -5.92
N VAL A 135 11.57 8.95 -4.74
CA VAL A 135 11.03 7.71 -4.17
C VAL A 135 9.52 7.81 -3.94
N VAL A 136 9.05 8.91 -3.33
CA VAL A 136 7.61 9.16 -3.15
C VAL A 136 6.89 9.22 -4.50
N LYS A 137 7.45 9.97 -5.46
CA LYS A 137 6.89 10.08 -6.82
C LYS A 137 6.83 8.72 -7.52
N LEU A 138 7.86 7.89 -7.40
CA LEU A 138 7.91 6.54 -7.96
C LEU A 138 6.75 5.68 -7.42
N LEU A 139 6.57 5.64 -6.11
CA LEU A 139 5.49 4.90 -5.47
C LEU A 139 4.10 5.34 -5.98
N TYR A 140 3.82 6.64 -5.95
CA TYR A 140 2.51 7.15 -6.40
C TYR A 140 2.29 6.97 -7.89
N LYS A 141 3.35 7.04 -8.70
CA LYS A 141 3.26 6.77 -10.13
C LYS A 141 2.85 5.32 -10.39
N VAL A 142 3.42 4.35 -9.70
CA VAL A 142 3.05 2.94 -9.84
C VAL A 142 1.62 2.68 -9.41
N ILE A 143 1.17 3.29 -8.30
CA ILE A 143 -0.23 3.19 -7.86
C ILE A 143 -1.17 3.72 -8.95
N LEU A 144 -0.88 4.89 -9.52
CA LEU A 144 -1.68 5.48 -10.60
C LEU A 144 -1.68 4.61 -11.85
N ASP A 145 -0.50 4.24 -12.34
CA ASP A 145 -0.34 3.46 -13.58
C ASP A 145 -1.08 2.11 -13.46
N ALA A 146 -0.92 1.40 -12.33
CA ALA A 146 -1.58 0.12 -12.08
C ALA A 146 -3.13 0.27 -12.02
N SER A 147 -3.61 1.35 -11.43
CA SER A 147 -5.05 1.66 -11.38
C SER A 147 -5.62 1.93 -12.76
N VAL A 148 -4.90 2.67 -13.60
CA VAL A 148 -5.29 2.94 -14.99
C VAL A 148 -5.28 1.68 -15.84
N GLU A 149 -4.22 0.87 -15.72
CA GLU A 149 -4.12 -0.41 -16.45
C GLU A 149 -5.27 -1.38 -16.11
N ALA A 150 -5.68 -1.43 -14.85
CA ALA A 150 -6.75 -2.31 -14.41
C ALA A 150 -8.16 -1.78 -14.72
N SER A 151 -8.30 -0.51 -15.10
CA SER A 151 -9.58 0.13 -15.42
C SER A 151 -9.93 0.12 -16.91
N ASN A 152 -9.01 -0.34 -17.78
CA ASN A 152 -9.15 -0.46 -19.22
C ASN A 152 -9.40 -1.92 -19.62
#